data_ce265cfa2507abf1a1a440b9c419f03c
#
_entry.id   ce265cfa2507abf1a1a440b9c419f03c
#
_cell.length_a   1.000
_cell.length_b   1.000
_cell.length_c   1.000
_cell.angle_alpha   90.00
_cell.angle_beta   90.00
_cell.angle_gamma   90.00
#
_symmetry.space_group_name_H-M   'P 1'
#
loop_
_entity.id
_entity.type
_entity.pdbx_description
1 polymer ?
#
loop_
_entity_poly.entity_id
_entity_poly.type
_entity_poly.pdbx_seq_one_letter_code
_entity_poly.pdbx_strand_id
1 'polypeptide(L)'
;MDGNGRWAGRRGLARTEGHTEGEENLARLVRVAVQRNIGWLTVFGFSTENWQRPRPEVRHILGLHEKLFGRVAELNELNVRIQWIGRPFDSPMARTPRYVQRAIRKAIADTAG
;
A
#
# COMPACT_ATOMS: atom_id res chain seq x y z
N MET A 1 -2.80 8.37 -3.61
CA MET A 1 -2.48 8.44 -2.16
C MET A 1 -1.38 9.47 -1.90
N ASP A 2 -1.71 10.71 -2.06
CA ASP A 2 -0.77 11.82 -1.95
C ASP A 2 -1.15 12.74 -0.80
N GLY A 3 -0.21 13.57 -0.35
CA GLY A 3 -0.46 14.58 0.67
C GLY A 3 -0.29 14.13 2.12
N ASN A 4 0.04 12.87 2.40
CA ASN A 4 0.18 12.33 3.76
C ASN A 4 1.27 13.05 4.56
N GLY A 5 2.41 13.37 3.93
CA GLY A 5 3.48 14.11 4.57
C GLY A 5 3.08 15.55 4.91
N ARG A 6 2.34 16.21 4.03
CA ARG A 6 1.81 17.56 4.26
C ARG A 6 0.75 17.56 5.36
N TRP A 7 -0.10 16.55 5.39
CA TRP A 7 -1.08 16.36 6.46
C TRP A 7 -0.39 16.29 7.84
N ALA A 8 0.67 15.47 7.95
CA ALA A 8 1.45 15.34 9.17
C ALA A 8 2.12 16.67 9.55
N GLY A 9 2.75 17.35 8.57
CA GLY A 9 3.42 18.63 8.79
C GLY A 9 2.50 19.72 9.36
N ARG A 10 1.26 19.78 8.88
CA ARG A 10 0.25 20.72 9.38
C ARG A 10 -0.14 20.47 10.84
N ARG A 11 0.12 19.27 11.36
CA ARG A 11 -0.19 18.86 12.73
C ARG A 11 1.05 18.78 13.62
N GLY A 12 2.20 19.26 13.14
CA GLY A 12 3.46 19.19 13.88
C GLY A 12 4.00 17.77 14.02
N LEU A 13 3.58 16.84 13.17
CA LEU A 13 4.00 15.45 13.18
C LEU A 13 5.08 15.18 12.13
N ALA A 14 5.87 14.13 12.31
CA ALA A 14 6.81 13.69 11.30
C ALA A 14 6.07 13.20 10.05
N ARG A 15 6.68 13.36 8.87
CA ARG A 15 6.08 12.93 7.60
C ARG A 15 5.73 11.44 7.60
N THR A 16 6.55 10.61 8.25
CA THR A 16 6.33 9.17 8.36
C THR A 16 5.05 8.82 9.12
N GLU A 17 4.66 9.64 10.10
CA GLU A 17 3.38 9.45 10.80
C GLU A 17 2.19 9.70 9.89
N GLY A 18 2.32 10.64 8.94
CA GLY A 18 1.32 10.86 7.91
C GLY A 18 1.16 9.65 7.00
N HIS A 19 2.24 9.01 6.60
CA HIS A 19 2.20 7.80 5.79
C HIS A 19 1.55 6.65 6.55
N THR A 20 1.82 6.50 7.84
CA THR A 20 1.19 5.48 8.69
C THR A 20 -0.33 5.69 8.77
N GLU A 21 -0.78 6.92 8.99
CA GLU A 21 -2.20 7.24 9.01
C GLU A 21 -2.85 6.99 7.64
N GLY A 22 -2.13 7.24 6.56
CA GLY A 22 -2.61 6.97 5.21
C GLY A 22 -2.86 5.48 4.97
N GLU A 23 -1.99 4.60 5.45
CA GLU A 23 -2.16 3.16 5.37
C GLU A 23 -3.40 2.70 6.14
N GLU A 24 -3.57 3.17 7.36
CA GLU A 24 -4.75 2.84 8.16
C GLU A 24 -6.04 3.37 7.54
N ASN A 25 -5.98 4.56 6.97
CA ASN A 25 -7.13 5.14 6.27
C ASN A 25 -7.50 4.35 5.03
N LEU A 26 -6.51 3.82 4.30
CA LEU A 26 -6.77 2.96 3.15
C LEU A 26 -7.52 1.70 3.58
N ALA A 27 -7.12 1.08 4.68
CA ALA A 27 -7.83 -0.08 5.21
C ALA A 27 -9.30 0.24 5.52
N ARG A 28 -9.57 1.41 6.12
CA ARG A 28 -10.94 1.89 6.37
C ARG A 28 -11.70 2.13 5.07
N LEU A 29 -11.04 2.73 4.07
CA LEU A 29 -11.63 3.01 2.76
C LEU A 29 -12.07 1.73 2.06
N VAL A 30 -11.26 0.68 2.12
CA VAL A 30 -11.59 -0.63 1.54
C VAL A 30 -12.87 -1.18 2.17
N ARG A 31 -13.00 -1.10 3.50
CA ARG A 31 -14.22 -1.54 4.20
C ARG A 31 -15.44 -0.76 3.73
N VAL A 32 -15.34 0.56 3.60
CA VAL A 32 -16.43 1.40 3.11
C VAL A 32 -16.79 1.06 1.67
N ALA A 33 -15.80 0.84 0.82
CA ALA A 33 -16.01 0.45 -0.58
C ALA A 33 -16.82 -0.86 -0.66
N VAL A 34 -16.48 -1.85 0.15
CA VAL A 34 -17.23 -3.12 0.22
C VAL A 34 -18.67 -2.88 0.67
N GLN A 35 -18.86 -2.08 1.72
CA GLN A 35 -20.20 -1.75 2.25
C GLN A 35 -21.07 -1.02 1.22
N ARG A 36 -20.45 -0.24 0.34
CA ARG A 36 -21.15 0.53 -0.70
C ARG A 36 -21.24 -0.21 -2.03
N ASN A 37 -20.88 -1.48 -2.07
CA ASN A 37 -20.91 -2.33 -3.28
C ASN A 37 -20.09 -1.78 -4.43
N ILE A 38 -18.95 -1.16 -4.12
CA ILE A 38 -17.99 -0.70 -5.14
C ILE A 38 -17.21 -1.93 -5.60
N GLY A 39 -17.33 -2.26 -6.90
CA GLY A 39 -16.74 -3.48 -7.45
C GLY A 39 -15.23 -3.42 -7.62
N TRP A 40 -14.70 -2.25 -7.91
CA TRP A 40 -13.28 -2.05 -8.20
C TRP A 40 -12.76 -0.80 -7.50
N LEU A 41 -11.60 -0.95 -6.86
CA LEU A 41 -10.89 0.17 -6.26
C LEU A 41 -9.42 0.07 -6.68
N THR A 42 -8.92 1.08 -7.37
CA THR A 42 -7.51 1.17 -7.75
C THR A 42 -6.84 2.26 -6.94
N VAL A 43 -5.71 1.92 -6.34
CA VAL A 43 -4.92 2.88 -5.56
C VAL A 43 -3.50 2.95 -6.10
N PHE A 44 -2.94 4.16 -6.11
CA PHE A 44 -1.57 4.42 -6.54
C PHE A 44 -0.70 4.60 -5.30
N GLY A 45 0.05 3.57 -4.94
CA GLY A 45 0.78 3.53 -3.68
C GLY A 45 2.20 4.06 -3.75
N PHE A 46 2.95 3.69 -4.78
CA PHE A 46 4.36 4.05 -4.88
C PHE A 46 4.77 4.25 -6.34
N SER A 47 5.22 5.46 -6.67
CA SER A 47 5.65 5.82 -8.04
C SER A 47 7.18 5.88 -8.13
N THR A 48 7.68 5.98 -9.38
CA THR A 48 9.11 6.19 -9.62
C THR A 48 9.63 7.47 -8.98
N GLU A 49 8.80 8.48 -8.85
CA GLU A 49 9.15 9.74 -8.18
C GLU A 49 9.39 9.56 -6.69
N ASN A 50 8.75 8.61 -6.05
CA ASN A 50 8.92 8.35 -4.62
C ASN A 50 10.34 7.88 -4.28
N TRP A 51 11.08 7.29 -5.23
CA TRP A 51 12.46 6.91 -5.03
C TRP A 51 13.40 8.10 -4.79
N GLN A 52 12.97 9.30 -5.15
CA GLN A 52 13.76 10.54 -4.95
C GLN A 52 13.66 11.09 -3.54
N ARG A 53 12.79 10.55 -2.72
CA ARG A 53 12.63 10.95 -1.33
C ARG A 53 13.79 10.45 -0.46
N PRO A 54 14.02 11.05 0.74
CA PRO A 54 15.04 10.56 1.66
C PRO A 54 14.88 9.07 1.96
N ARG A 55 16.01 8.35 2.06
CA ARG A 55 16.00 6.90 2.27
C ARG A 55 15.19 6.42 3.48
N PRO A 56 15.24 7.08 4.67
CA PRO A 56 14.40 6.66 5.79
C PRO A 56 12.90 6.73 5.48
N GLU A 57 12.47 7.75 4.73
CA GLU A 57 11.07 7.87 4.30
C GLU A 57 10.69 6.77 3.32
N VAL A 58 11.56 6.46 2.35
CA VAL A 58 11.35 5.37 1.39
C VAL A 58 11.20 4.03 2.12
N ARG A 59 12.09 3.74 3.07
CA ARG A 59 12.00 2.50 3.87
C ARG A 59 10.70 2.42 4.65
N HIS A 60 10.26 3.53 5.22
CA HIS A 60 9.02 3.57 5.99
C HIS A 60 7.81 3.28 5.09
N ILE A 61 7.75 3.92 3.91
CA ILE A 61 6.67 3.70 2.95
C ILE A 61 6.64 2.25 2.48
N LEU A 62 7.80 1.66 2.15
CA LEU A 62 7.88 0.26 1.72
C LEU A 62 7.46 -0.69 2.84
N GLY A 63 7.82 -0.39 4.09
CA GLY A 63 7.35 -1.15 5.25
C GLY A 63 5.84 -1.08 5.43
N LEU A 64 5.22 0.06 5.14
CA LEU A 64 3.76 0.20 5.16
C LEU A 64 3.09 -0.61 4.07
N HIS A 65 3.70 -0.74 2.90
CA HIS A 65 3.20 -1.64 1.85
C HIS A 65 3.21 -3.09 2.32
N GLU A 66 4.29 -3.53 2.97
CA GLU A 66 4.34 -4.87 3.55
C GLU A 66 3.24 -5.06 4.60
N LYS A 67 3.03 -4.09 5.47
CA LYS A 67 1.95 -4.11 6.47
C LYS A 67 0.57 -4.20 5.83
N LEU A 68 0.33 -3.41 4.78
CA LEU A 68 -0.94 -3.41 4.06
C LEU A 68 -1.23 -4.78 3.46
N PHE A 69 -0.26 -5.37 2.78
CA PHE A 69 -0.41 -6.70 2.19
C PHE A 69 -0.47 -7.82 3.23
N GLY A 70 -0.04 -7.56 4.47
CA GLY A 70 -0.20 -8.47 5.59
C GLY A 70 -1.64 -8.55 6.15
N ARG A 71 -2.55 -7.67 5.73
CA ARG A 71 -3.95 -7.64 6.16
C ARG A 71 -4.83 -8.66 5.39
N VAL A 72 -4.24 -9.76 4.93
CA VAL A 72 -4.92 -10.74 4.07
C VAL A 72 -6.14 -11.36 4.74
N ALA A 73 -6.06 -11.70 6.03
CA ALA A 73 -7.19 -12.30 6.75
C ALA A 73 -8.42 -11.38 6.73
N GLU A 74 -8.22 -10.09 6.99
CA GLU A 74 -9.28 -9.09 6.95
C GLU A 74 -9.86 -8.95 5.54
N LEU A 75 -8.99 -8.91 4.52
CA LEU A 75 -9.42 -8.80 3.12
C LEU A 75 -10.23 -10.01 2.68
N ASN A 76 -9.84 -11.20 3.10
CA ASN A 76 -10.58 -12.42 2.82
C ASN A 76 -11.96 -12.42 3.49
N GLU A 77 -12.08 -11.94 4.72
CA GLU A 77 -13.36 -11.78 5.41
C GLU A 77 -14.30 -10.84 4.65
N LEU A 78 -13.74 -9.79 4.04
CA LEU A 78 -14.49 -8.83 3.24
C LEU A 78 -14.70 -9.28 1.79
N ASN A 79 -14.20 -10.46 1.43
CA ASN A 79 -14.24 -11.00 0.07
C ASN A 79 -13.57 -10.07 -0.95
N VAL A 80 -12.41 -9.51 -0.58
CA VAL A 80 -11.61 -8.61 -1.41
C VAL A 80 -10.46 -9.37 -2.04
N ARG A 81 -10.30 -9.23 -3.35
CA ARG A 81 -9.20 -9.79 -4.11
C ARG A 81 -8.18 -8.70 -4.44
N ILE A 82 -6.91 -8.98 -4.22
CA ILE A 82 -5.81 -8.06 -4.55
C ILE A 82 -5.28 -8.39 -5.93
N GLN A 83 -5.05 -7.34 -6.73
CA GLN A 83 -4.33 -7.42 -8.00
C GLN A 83 -3.20 -6.39 -8.00
N TRP A 84 -2.08 -6.77 -8.57
CA TRP A 84 -0.92 -5.89 -8.75
C TRP A 84 -0.91 -5.31 -10.17
N ILE A 85 -0.77 -4.00 -10.26
CA ILE A 85 -0.61 -3.30 -11.53
C ILE A 85 0.72 -2.54 -11.47
N GLY A 86 1.66 -2.89 -12.35
CA GLY A 86 2.96 -2.27 -12.38
C GLY A 86 3.96 -3.12 -13.15
N ARG A 87 5.24 -2.76 -13.03
CA ARG A 87 6.30 -3.53 -13.69
C ARG A 87 6.38 -4.95 -13.13
N PRO A 88 6.54 -5.97 -13.98
CA PRO A 88 6.78 -7.33 -13.51
C PRO A 88 8.01 -7.40 -12.60
N PHE A 89 7.96 -8.23 -11.56
CA PHE A 89 9.06 -8.34 -10.59
C PHE A 89 10.32 -8.97 -11.18
N ASP A 90 10.21 -9.70 -12.28
CA ASP A 90 11.33 -10.27 -13.01
C ASP A 90 11.96 -9.28 -14.00
N SER A 91 11.37 -8.09 -14.17
CA SER A 91 11.93 -7.06 -15.02
C SER A 91 13.25 -6.52 -14.43
N PRO A 92 14.30 -6.32 -15.26
CA PRO A 92 15.53 -5.69 -14.77
C PRO A 92 15.32 -4.25 -14.31
N MET A 93 14.19 -3.64 -14.66
CA MET A 93 13.82 -2.29 -14.23
C MET A 93 13.03 -2.29 -12.92
N ALA A 94 12.69 -3.44 -12.37
CA ALA A 94 11.96 -3.53 -11.10
C ALA A 94 12.86 -3.08 -9.94
N ARG A 95 12.34 -2.15 -9.13
CA ARG A 95 13.04 -1.62 -7.95
C ARG A 95 12.41 -2.05 -6.63
N THR A 96 11.30 -2.77 -6.68
CA THR A 96 10.61 -3.22 -5.48
C THR A 96 11.49 -4.21 -4.71
N PRO A 97 11.78 -3.96 -3.42
CA PRO A 97 12.56 -4.89 -2.61
C PRO A 97 11.91 -6.28 -2.53
N ARG A 98 12.74 -7.31 -2.38
CA ARG A 98 12.24 -8.70 -2.36
C ARG A 98 11.24 -8.97 -1.24
N TYR A 99 11.41 -8.36 -0.06
CA TYR A 99 10.48 -8.57 1.05
C TYR A 99 9.10 -7.98 0.74
N VAL A 100 9.04 -6.87 0.03
CA VAL A 100 7.78 -6.28 -0.44
C VAL A 100 7.17 -7.14 -1.55
N GLN A 101 7.99 -7.60 -2.50
CA GLN A 101 7.53 -8.52 -3.56
C GLN A 101 6.89 -9.78 -2.98
N ARG A 102 7.52 -10.37 -1.96
CA ARG A 102 6.97 -11.56 -1.28
C ARG A 102 5.63 -11.27 -0.63
N ALA A 103 5.51 -10.13 0.04
CA ALA A 103 4.25 -9.73 0.66
C ALA A 103 3.14 -9.56 -0.38
N ILE A 104 3.44 -8.91 -1.51
CA ILE A 104 2.49 -8.71 -2.61
C ILE A 104 2.07 -10.05 -3.21
N ARG A 105 3.03 -10.91 -3.55
CA ARG A 105 2.74 -12.23 -4.14
C ARG A 105 1.89 -13.09 -3.21
N LYS A 106 2.22 -13.09 -1.93
CA LYS A 106 1.45 -13.81 -0.92
C LYS A 106 0.02 -13.27 -0.82
N ALA A 107 -0.14 -11.95 -0.78
CA ALA A 107 -1.45 -11.34 -0.70
C ALA A 107 -2.31 -11.66 -1.93
N ILE A 108 -1.73 -11.60 -3.13
CA ILE A 108 -2.43 -11.97 -4.36
C ILE A 108 -2.88 -13.43 -4.32
N ALA A 109 -1.99 -14.34 -3.95
CA ALA A 109 -2.29 -15.76 -3.88
C ALA A 109 -3.37 -16.06 -2.83
N ASP A 110 -3.24 -15.48 -1.64
CA ASP A 110 -4.14 -15.74 -0.51
C ASP A 110 -5.54 -15.12 -0.71
N THR A 111 -5.68 -14.12 -1.59
CA THR A 111 -6.95 -13.47 -1.89
C THR A 111 -7.55 -13.89 -3.24
N ALA A 112 -6.92 -14.81 -3.96
CA ALA A 112 -7.37 -15.25 -5.29
C ALA A 112 -8.68 -16.05 -5.28
N GLY A 113 -9.01 -16.64 -4.16
CA GLY A 113 -10.29 -17.33 -3.95
C GLY A 113 -11.35 -16.40 -3.39
#